data_921f62b16053b0be37b03d20d77449fb
#
_entry.id   921f62b16053b0be37b03d20d77449fb
#
_cell.length_a   1.000
_cell.length_b   1.000
_cell.length_c   1.000
_cell.angle_alpha   90.00
_cell.angle_beta   90.00
_cell.angle_gamma   90.00
#
_symmetry.space_group_name_H-M   'P 1'
#
loop_
_entity.id
_entity.type
_entity.pdbx_description
1 polymer ?
#
loop_
_entity_poly.entity_id
_entity_poly.type
_entity_poly.pdbx_seq_one_letter_code
_entity_poly.pdbx_strand_id
1 'polypeptide(L)' 'NFLNILHDKNYKFTSGPFVNLMFKLIKKNKKNLKILVGNVETVLNVNSNYHYQLN' A
#
# COMPACT_ATOMS: atom_id res chain seq x y z
N ASN A 1 -6.92 -5.35 4.62
CA ASN A 1 -5.49 -5.69 4.59
C ASN A 1 -4.97 -5.71 3.16
N PHE A 2 -3.72 -6.07 2.99
CA PHE A 2 -3.04 -5.95 1.71
C PHE A 2 -2.75 -7.29 1.04
N LEU A 3 -3.50 -8.32 1.37
CA LEU A 3 -3.23 -9.67 0.83
C LEU A 3 -3.35 -9.74 -0.69
N ASN A 4 -4.27 -8.99 -1.27
CA ASN A 4 -4.57 -9.08 -2.70
C ASN A 4 -4.00 -7.92 -3.52
N ILE A 5 -3.08 -7.18 -2.95
CA ILE A 5 -2.47 -6.06 -3.67
C ILE A 5 -1.59 -6.58 -4.81
N LEU A 6 -1.64 -5.90 -5.94
CA LEU A 6 -0.93 -6.30 -7.15
C LEU A 6 0.21 -5.33 -7.47
N HIS A 7 1.26 -5.87 -8.10
CA HIS A 7 2.31 -5.04 -8.70
C HIS A 7 1.76 -4.30 -9.94
N ASP A 8 2.44 -3.25 -10.33
CA ASP A 8 2.17 -2.50 -11.57
C ASP A 8 0.80 -1.80 -11.59
N LYS A 9 0.21 -1.62 -10.41
CA LYS A 9 -1.04 -0.87 -10.28
C LYS A 9 -0.82 0.34 -9.39
N ASN A 10 -1.57 1.39 -9.66
CA ASN A 10 -1.61 2.56 -8.80
C ASN A 10 -2.81 2.46 -7.87
N TYR A 11 -2.57 2.71 -6.60
CA TYR A 11 -3.60 2.67 -5.58
C TYR A 11 -3.64 4.00 -4.84
N LYS A 12 -4.73 4.22 -4.14
CA LYS A 12 -4.92 5.39 -3.30
C LYS A 12 -5.44 4.94 -1.95
N PHE A 13 -4.84 5.41 -0.87
CA PHE A 13 -5.35 5.14 0.47
C PHE A 13 -6.65 5.88 0.70
N THR A 14 -7.63 5.20 1.27
CA THR A 14 -8.92 5.79 1.63
C THR A 14 -9.12 5.89 3.13
N SER A 15 -8.19 5.36 3.92
CA SER A 15 -8.21 5.50 5.38
C SER A 15 -6.79 5.43 5.92
N GLY A 16 -6.65 5.75 7.22
CA GLY A 16 -5.37 5.66 7.91
C GLY A 16 -4.51 6.90 7.74
N PRO A 17 -3.25 6.82 8.17
CA PRO A 17 -2.37 8.00 8.20
C PRO A 17 -1.96 8.50 6.82
N PHE A 18 -2.15 7.69 5.77
CA PHE A 18 -1.78 8.07 4.40
C PHE A 18 -3.00 8.37 3.55
N VAL A 19 -4.13 8.68 4.17
CA VAL A 19 -5.38 8.90 3.44
C VAL A 19 -5.19 9.94 2.33
N ASN A 20 -5.75 9.64 1.15
CA ASN A 20 -5.67 10.45 -0.07
C ASN A 20 -4.31 10.45 -0.75
N LEU A 21 -3.34 9.72 -0.24
CA LEU A 21 -2.06 9.57 -0.93
C LEU A 21 -2.07 8.34 -1.82
N MET A 22 -1.38 8.47 -2.96
CA MET A 22 -1.26 7.38 -3.92
C MET A 22 -0.02 6.56 -3.63
N PHE A 23 -0.09 5.28 -3.96
CA PHE A 23 1.05 4.40 -3.74
C PHE A 23 1.10 3.27 -4.76
N LYS A 24 2.27 2.66 -4.86
CA LYS A 24 2.52 1.46 -5.66
C LYS A 24 3.20 0.42 -4.80
N LEU A 25 2.92 -0.84 -5.10
CA LEU A 25 3.63 -1.95 -4.45
C LEU A 25 5.02 -2.11 -5.08
N ILE A 26 6.04 -2.13 -4.23
CA ILE A 26 7.41 -2.43 -4.67
C ILE A 26 7.72 -3.89 -4.43
N LYS A 27 7.47 -4.39 -3.22
CA LYS A 27 7.80 -5.75 -2.84
C LYS A 27 6.86 -6.20 -1.73
N LYS A 28 6.50 -7.48 -1.74
CA LYS A 28 5.63 -8.06 -0.72
C LYS A 28 6.16 -9.43 -0.31
N ASN A 29 6.12 -9.70 0.99
CA ASN A 29 6.35 -11.03 1.53
C ASN A 29 5.15 -11.41 2.41
N LYS A 30 5.30 -12.49 3.19
CA LYS A 30 4.17 -13.00 3.99
C LYS A 30 3.73 -12.05 5.10
N LYS A 31 4.64 -11.23 5.62
CA LYS A 31 4.37 -10.39 6.79
C LYS A 31 4.29 -8.90 6.44
N ASN A 32 5.11 -8.46 5.52
CA ASN A 32 5.29 -7.03 5.24
C ASN A 32 5.20 -6.76 3.75
N LEU A 33 4.89 -5.51 3.44
CA LEU A 33 5.00 -5.02 2.08
C LEU A 33 5.77 -3.71 2.09
N LYS A 34 6.53 -3.50 1.04
CA LYS A 34 7.20 -2.24 0.79
C LYS A 34 6.44 -1.53 -0.33
N ILE A 35 6.04 -0.31 -0.06
CA ILE A 35 5.30 0.50 -1.02
C ILE A 35 6.02 1.82 -1.26
N LEU A 36 5.74 2.43 -2.38
CA LEU A 36 6.20 3.78 -2.69
C LEU A 36 5.01 4.71 -2.55
N VAL A 37 5.03 5.55 -1.51
CA VAL A 37 4.01 6.56 -1.27
C VAL A 37 4.59 7.89 -1.73
N GLY A 38 4.10 8.39 -2.86
CA GLY A 38 4.76 9.51 -3.51
C GLY A 38 6.18 9.11 -3.87
N ASN A 39 7.17 9.78 -3.31
CA ASN A 39 8.59 9.49 -3.53
C ASN A 39 9.26 8.80 -2.34
N VAL A 40 8.48 8.31 -1.38
CA VAL A 40 9.02 7.75 -0.14
C VAL A 40 8.70 6.26 -0.05
N GLU A 41 9.73 5.44 0.15
CA GLU A 41 9.55 4.02 0.42
C GLU A 41 9.05 3.84 1.85
N THR A 42 8.00 3.06 2.00
CA THR A 42 7.34 2.83 3.27
C THR A 42 7.08 1.34 3.43
N VAL A 43 7.34 0.81 4.62
CA VAL A 43 7.07 -0.59 4.93
C VAL A 43 5.84 -0.66 5.81
N LEU A 44 4.89 -1.51 5.40
CA LEU A 44 3.67 -1.76 6.17
C LEU A 44 3.55 -3.25 6.46
N ASN A 45 2.82 -3.56 7.52
CA ASN A 45 2.42 -4.94 7.80
C ASN A 45 1.28 -5.31 6.84
N VAL A 46 1.34 -6.52 6.29
CA VAL A 46 0.32 -7.03 5.36
C VAL A 46 -1.07 -7.02 6.00
N ASN A 47 -1.14 -7.21 7.32
CA ASN A 47 -2.42 -7.25 8.05
C ASN A 47 -2.90 -5.87 8.52
N SER A 48 -2.24 -4.80 8.12
CA SER A 48 -2.72 -3.46 8.45
C SER A 48 -4.16 -3.25 7.95
N ASN A 49 -4.94 -2.53 8.72
CA ASN A 49 -6.37 -2.34 8.43
C ASN A 49 -6.64 -1.08 7.60
N TYR A 50 -5.64 -0.54 6.97
CA TYR A 50 -5.84 0.62 6.10
C TYR A 50 -6.59 0.20 4.85
N HIS A 51 -7.53 1.03 4.45
CA HIS A 51 -8.29 0.80 3.23
C HIS A 51 -7.64 1.52 2.06
N TYR A 52 -7.79 0.94 0.89
CA TYR A 52 -7.26 1.52 -0.34
C TYR A 52 -8.16 1.11 -1.49
N GLN A 53 -8.01 1.81 -2.59
CA GLN A 53 -8.75 1.51 -3.82
C GLN A 53 -7.80 1.62 -5.01
N LEU A 54 -8.15 0.94 -6.08
CA LEU A 54 -7.45 1.08 -7.35
C LEU A 54 -7.71 2.48 -7.89
N ASN A 55 -6.65 3.12 -8.31
CA ASN A 55 -6.76 4.50 -8.80
C ASN A 55 -6.90 4.54 -10.32
#